data_1ebcb88e0ad2c10cff92415e6226699c
#
_entry.id   1ebcb88e0ad2c10cff92415e6226699c
#
_cell.length_a   1.000
_cell.length_b   1.000
_cell.length_c   1.000
_cell.angle_alpha   90.00
_cell.angle_beta   90.00
_cell.angle_gamma   90.00
#
_symmetry.space_group_name_H-M   'P 1'
#
loop_
_entity.id
_entity.type
_entity.pdbx_description
1 polymer ?
#
loop_
_entity_poly.entity_id
_entity_poly.type
_entity_poly.pdbx_seq_one_letter_code
_entity_poly.pdbx_strand_id
1 'polypeptide(L)'
;WKVGVHRWLLSPSGEYAIDYVSSPSTPRDIDLIRVKDAKVISTLLSAPDPFKLYRMPRIKVGHILAADGKTRLNYRLTLPPDLDETKKYPTIVYVYGGPKVQLVTGDWQNGARGWDLYMAQRGYVMFTVDSRGSANRGHAFESVIHRNLGINEMADQVKGVEFLKSLSYVDADRIGVHGWSYGGFMTTNLMLTY
;
A
#
# COMPACT_ATOMS: atom_id res chain seq x y z
N TRP A 1 -6.96 -18.19 14.29
CA TRP A 1 -6.02 -17.43 13.41
C TRP A 1 -5.89 -16.00 13.88
N LYS A 2 -4.66 -15.47 13.93
CA LYS A 2 -4.45 -14.03 14.06
C LYS A 2 -4.92 -13.34 12.77
N VAL A 3 -5.54 -12.17 12.89
CA VAL A 3 -5.94 -11.37 11.72
C VAL A 3 -4.70 -10.68 11.16
N GLY A 4 -4.46 -10.80 9.86
CA GLY A 4 -3.31 -10.19 9.21
C GLY A 4 -2.90 -10.86 7.91
N VAL A 5 -1.72 -10.48 7.44
CA VAL A 5 -1.03 -11.13 6.32
C VAL A 5 -0.12 -12.20 6.87
N HIS A 6 -0.23 -13.39 6.32
CA HIS A 6 0.49 -14.57 6.73
C HIS A 6 1.47 -15.03 5.65
N ARG A 7 2.66 -15.39 6.05
CA ARG A 7 3.65 -16.04 5.18
C ARG A 7 4.19 -17.29 5.86
N TRP A 8 3.95 -18.44 5.26
CA TRP A 8 4.32 -19.73 5.81
C TRP A 8 5.63 -20.26 5.22
N LEU A 9 6.48 -20.75 6.10
CA LEU A 9 7.63 -21.59 5.74
C LEU A 9 7.33 -22.99 6.26
N LEU A 10 7.02 -23.90 5.35
CA LEU A 10 6.67 -25.27 5.68
C LEU A 10 7.91 -26.09 6.10
N SER A 11 7.73 -26.98 7.08
CA SER A 11 8.71 -28.02 7.38
C SER A 11 8.81 -29.03 6.23
N PRO A 12 9.93 -29.79 6.10
CA PRO A 12 10.05 -30.83 5.07
C PRO A 12 8.95 -31.90 5.15
N SER A 13 8.44 -32.20 6.37
CA SER A 13 7.34 -33.16 6.55
C SER A 13 5.97 -32.59 6.19
N GLY A 14 5.83 -31.26 6.07
CA GLY A 14 4.54 -30.58 5.90
C GLY A 14 3.65 -30.55 7.15
N GLU A 15 4.09 -31.11 8.29
CA GLU A 15 3.30 -31.18 9.52
C GLU A 15 3.30 -29.87 10.30
N TYR A 16 4.37 -29.09 10.18
CA TYR A 16 4.56 -27.81 10.86
C TYR A 16 4.92 -26.71 9.88
N ALA A 17 4.72 -25.49 10.29
CA ALA A 17 5.20 -24.31 9.57
C ALA A 17 5.63 -23.21 10.55
N ILE A 18 6.56 -22.39 10.11
CA ILE A 18 6.80 -21.09 10.71
C ILE A 18 5.86 -20.10 10.01
N ASP A 19 5.01 -19.44 10.79
CA ASP A 19 4.08 -18.43 10.31
C ASP A 19 4.58 -17.04 10.67
N TYR A 20 4.93 -16.27 9.66
CA TYR A 20 5.23 -14.84 9.80
C TYR A 20 3.91 -14.07 9.62
N VAL A 21 3.44 -13.47 10.69
CA VAL A 21 2.16 -12.75 10.70
C VAL A 21 2.38 -11.26 10.97
N SER A 22 1.70 -10.43 10.23
CA SER A 22 1.68 -8.99 10.43
C SER A 22 0.28 -8.44 10.16
N SER A 23 -0.10 -7.38 10.85
CA SER A 23 -1.36 -6.67 10.64
C SER A 23 -1.12 -5.15 10.70
N PRO A 24 -2.10 -4.31 10.34
CA PRO A 24 -1.91 -2.85 10.42
C PRO A 24 -1.49 -2.34 11.81
N SER A 25 -1.81 -3.09 12.88
CA SER A 25 -1.49 -2.77 14.27
C SER A 25 -0.45 -3.70 14.91
N THR A 26 0.02 -4.73 14.20
CA THR A 26 1.02 -5.69 14.70
C THR A 26 2.21 -5.72 13.77
N PRO A 27 3.40 -5.27 14.22
CA PRO A 27 4.59 -5.20 13.36
C PRO A 27 4.96 -6.56 12.80
N ARG A 28 5.14 -7.56 13.67
CA ARG A 28 5.44 -8.95 13.29
C ARG A 28 5.30 -9.87 14.49
N ASP A 29 4.58 -10.96 14.28
CA ASP A 29 4.68 -12.16 15.09
C ASP A 29 5.31 -13.28 14.26
N ILE A 30 6.04 -14.19 14.92
CA ILE A 30 6.55 -15.42 14.31
C ILE A 30 6.09 -16.57 15.19
N ASP A 31 5.23 -17.41 14.62
CA ASP A 31 4.63 -18.53 15.33
C ASP A 31 5.07 -19.87 14.70
N LEU A 32 5.36 -20.85 15.54
CA LEU A 32 5.38 -22.25 15.10
C LEU A 32 3.95 -22.77 15.12
N ILE A 33 3.45 -23.21 13.99
CA ILE A 33 2.08 -23.73 13.86
C ILE A 33 2.09 -25.18 13.41
N ARG A 34 1.05 -25.92 13.80
CA ARG A 34 0.74 -27.23 13.24
C ARG A 34 -0.19 -27.02 12.04
N VAL A 35 0.23 -27.53 10.88
CA VAL A 35 -0.43 -27.25 9.60
C VAL A 35 -1.86 -27.78 9.53
N LYS A 36 -2.11 -29.02 10.03
CA LYS A 36 -3.41 -29.70 9.90
C LYS A 36 -4.61 -28.94 10.49
N ASP A 37 -4.39 -28.10 11.48
CA ASP A 37 -5.44 -27.36 12.20
C ASP A 37 -5.06 -25.90 12.45
N ALA A 38 -3.93 -25.43 11.90
CA ALA A 38 -3.36 -24.11 12.08
C ALA A 38 -3.19 -23.70 13.56
N LYS A 39 -3.02 -24.68 14.45
CA LYS A 39 -2.84 -24.45 15.88
C LYS A 39 -1.46 -23.86 16.15
N VAL A 40 -1.40 -22.71 16.82
CA VAL A 40 -0.16 -22.17 17.35
C VAL A 40 0.38 -23.11 18.42
N ILE A 41 1.58 -23.63 18.21
CA ILE A 41 2.31 -24.48 19.16
C ILE A 41 3.16 -23.61 20.09
N SER A 42 3.82 -22.61 19.51
CA SER A 42 4.67 -21.69 20.25
C SER A 42 4.79 -20.36 19.46
N THR A 43 4.79 -19.25 20.18
CA THR A 43 5.19 -17.94 19.64
C THR A 43 6.69 -17.79 19.82
N LEU A 44 7.41 -17.70 18.71
CA LEU A 44 8.88 -17.58 18.69
C LEU A 44 9.32 -16.11 18.83
N LEU A 45 8.51 -15.20 18.29
CA LEU A 45 8.73 -13.75 18.38
C LEU A 45 7.38 -13.04 18.41
N SER A 46 7.26 -12.03 19.25
CA SER A 46 6.24 -10.97 19.15
C SER A 46 6.97 -9.64 19.18
N ALA A 47 7.09 -9.00 18.01
CA ALA A 47 7.83 -7.75 17.91
C ALA A 47 7.05 -6.60 18.53
N PRO A 48 7.67 -5.81 19.43
CA PRO A 48 7.03 -4.62 19.96
C PRO A 48 6.83 -3.58 18.87
N ASP A 49 5.86 -2.69 19.06
CA ASP A 49 5.69 -1.53 18.20
C ASP A 49 6.91 -0.60 18.30
N PRO A 50 7.71 -0.45 17.23
CA PRO A 50 8.91 0.40 17.24
C PRO A 50 8.55 1.88 17.32
N PHE A 51 7.30 2.25 17.04
CA PHE A 51 6.83 3.63 16.99
C PHE A 51 6.03 4.08 18.21
N LYS A 52 5.93 3.23 19.25
CA LYS A 52 5.10 3.48 20.42
C LYS A 52 5.34 4.84 21.12
N LEU A 53 6.57 5.38 21.01
CA LEU A 53 6.94 6.66 21.61
C LEU A 53 6.88 7.83 20.62
N TYR A 54 6.49 7.58 19.37
CA TYR A 54 6.41 8.61 18.34
C TYR A 54 4.96 9.02 18.08
N ARG A 55 4.78 10.27 17.74
CA ARG A 55 3.51 10.76 17.21
C ARG A 55 3.41 10.39 15.73
N MET A 56 2.75 9.28 15.49
CA MET A 56 2.72 8.68 14.16
C MET A 56 1.69 9.32 13.23
N PRO A 57 1.97 9.34 11.91
CA PRO A 57 1.01 9.70 10.88
C PRO A 57 -0.25 8.83 10.94
N ARG A 58 -1.37 9.40 10.53
CA ARG A 58 -2.63 8.66 10.40
C ARG A 58 -2.68 7.95 9.05
N ILE A 59 -2.93 6.65 9.05
CA ILE A 59 -3.10 5.88 7.82
C ILE A 59 -4.59 5.66 7.56
N LYS A 60 -5.02 6.02 6.34
CA LYS A 60 -6.38 5.79 5.86
C LYS A 60 -6.31 4.94 4.60
N VAL A 61 -6.99 3.81 4.62
CA VAL A 61 -7.15 2.92 3.47
C VAL A 61 -8.58 3.03 2.96
N GLY A 62 -8.74 3.01 1.66
CA GLY A 62 -10.05 3.08 1.01
C GLY A 62 -9.96 2.59 -0.43
N HIS A 63 -10.98 2.89 -1.22
CA HIS A 63 -11.01 2.57 -2.64
C HIS A 63 -11.56 3.72 -3.47
N ILE A 64 -11.11 3.79 -4.72
CA ILE A 64 -11.66 4.63 -5.78
C ILE A 64 -12.05 3.75 -6.96
N LEU A 65 -12.79 4.28 -7.91
CA LEU A 65 -13.06 3.58 -9.17
C LEU A 65 -11.90 3.80 -10.15
N ALA A 66 -11.53 2.74 -10.84
CA ALA A 66 -10.60 2.77 -11.96
C ALA A 66 -11.15 3.59 -13.14
N ALA A 67 -10.30 3.84 -14.13
CA ALA A 67 -10.70 4.55 -15.35
C ALA A 67 -11.81 3.84 -16.14
N ASP A 68 -12.03 2.53 -15.92
CA ASP A 68 -13.15 1.78 -16.52
C ASP A 68 -14.51 2.05 -15.84
N GLY A 69 -14.54 2.86 -14.80
CA GLY A 69 -15.75 3.26 -14.05
C GLY A 69 -16.38 2.16 -13.18
N LYS A 70 -15.78 0.96 -13.08
CA LYS A 70 -16.38 -0.17 -12.36
C LYS A 70 -15.41 -0.92 -11.44
N THR A 71 -14.13 -1.00 -11.79
CA THR A 71 -13.14 -1.73 -10.99
C THR A 71 -12.73 -0.89 -9.79
N ARG A 72 -12.78 -1.48 -8.60
CA ARG A 72 -12.29 -0.82 -7.38
C ARG A 72 -10.78 -0.90 -7.29
N LEU A 73 -10.13 0.22 -7.04
CA LEU A 73 -8.70 0.33 -6.78
C LEU A 73 -8.49 0.68 -5.30
N ASN A 74 -7.70 -0.11 -4.61
CA ASN A 74 -7.36 0.18 -3.22
C ASN A 74 -6.32 1.29 -3.16
N TYR A 75 -6.51 2.25 -2.25
CA TYR A 75 -5.54 3.30 -1.97
C TYR A 75 -5.17 3.35 -0.50
N ARG A 76 -4.02 3.92 -0.22
CA ARG A 76 -3.54 4.33 1.10
C ARG A 76 -3.20 5.81 1.08
N LEU A 77 -3.73 6.55 2.06
CA LEU A 77 -3.29 7.88 2.45
C LEU A 77 -2.50 7.77 3.74
N THR A 78 -1.32 8.36 3.79
CA THR A 78 -0.56 8.58 5.02
C THR A 78 -0.56 10.07 5.28
N LEU A 79 -1.25 10.47 6.34
CA LEU A 79 -1.61 11.86 6.64
C LEU A 79 -0.76 12.40 7.78
N PRO A 80 -0.41 13.69 7.77
CA PRO A 80 0.25 14.33 8.91
C PRO A 80 -0.45 14.00 10.23
N PRO A 81 0.30 13.75 11.33
CA PRO A 81 -0.31 13.45 12.63
C PRO A 81 -1.24 14.57 13.11
N ASP A 82 -0.92 15.81 12.74
CA ASP A 82 -1.66 17.04 13.09
C ASP A 82 -2.41 17.63 11.90
N LEU A 83 -2.94 16.77 11.02
CA LEU A 83 -3.69 17.25 9.86
C LEU A 83 -4.83 18.17 10.30
N ASP A 84 -4.80 19.40 9.79
CA ASP A 84 -5.84 20.40 9.88
C ASP A 84 -6.53 20.49 8.50
N GLU A 85 -7.74 19.98 8.39
CA GLU A 85 -8.46 19.90 7.10
C GLU A 85 -8.86 21.27 6.52
N THR A 86 -8.64 22.36 7.27
CA THR A 86 -8.80 23.73 6.79
C THR A 86 -7.58 24.26 6.03
N LYS A 87 -6.44 23.56 6.12
CA LYS A 87 -5.19 23.91 5.45
C LYS A 87 -4.95 23.07 4.22
N LYS A 88 -4.07 23.56 3.34
CA LYS A 88 -3.63 22.88 2.13
C LYS A 88 -2.25 22.29 2.31
N TYR A 89 -2.11 21.00 1.98
CA TYR A 89 -0.87 20.24 2.12
C TYR A 89 -0.32 19.81 0.77
N PRO A 90 1.00 19.93 0.54
CA PRO A 90 1.64 19.32 -0.61
C PRO A 90 1.47 17.80 -0.53
N THR A 91 1.32 17.17 -1.68
CA THR A 91 1.03 15.73 -1.76
C THR A 91 2.08 15.03 -2.62
N ILE A 92 2.51 13.86 -2.20
CA ILE A 92 3.41 13.01 -2.96
C ILE A 92 2.72 11.68 -3.26
N VAL A 93 2.59 11.37 -4.56
CA VAL A 93 2.12 10.08 -5.04
C VAL A 93 3.31 9.14 -5.15
N TYR A 94 3.31 8.05 -4.39
CA TYR A 94 4.22 6.94 -4.61
C TYR A 94 3.57 5.94 -5.53
N VAL A 95 4.15 5.73 -6.70
CA VAL A 95 3.65 4.82 -7.72
C VAL A 95 4.61 3.65 -7.96
N TYR A 96 4.05 2.44 -8.09
CA TYR A 96 4.69 1.34 -8.77
C TYR A 96 3.87 0.99 -10.03
N GLY A 97 2.60 0.62 -9.87
CA GLY A 97 1.63 0.44 -10.96
C GLY A 97 1.89 -0.75 -11.87
N GLY A 98 2.88 -1.60 -11.58
CA GLY A 98 3.34 -2.66 -12.45
C GLY A 98 3.02 -4.07 -11.97
N PRO A 99 3.35 -5.08 -12.79
CA PRO A 99 3.00 -6.47 -12.52
C PRO A 99 3.68 -7.00 -11.25
N LYS A 100 3.02 -7.96 -10.61
CA LYS A 100 3.51 -8.72 -9.44
C LYS A 100 3.78 -7.88 -8.18
N VAL A 101 3.35 -6.63 -8.11
CA VAL A 101 3.53 -5.77 -6.92
C VAL A 101 2.18 -5.25 -6.44
N GLN A 102 1.98 -5.33 -5.13
CA GLN A 102 0.87 -4.70 -4.40
C GLN A 102 1.47 -3.82 -3.31
N LEU A 103 1.05 -2.56 -3.23
CA LEU A 103 1.57 -1.58 -2.29
C LEU A 103 0.63 -1.29 -1.12
N VAL A 104 -0.67 -1.48 -1.32
CA VAL A 104 -1.70 -1.31 -0.29
C VAL A 104 -2.05 -2.68 0.26
N THR A 105 -1.54 -3.01 1.42
CA THR A 105 -1.62 -4.35 2.00
C THR A 105 -2.28 -4.34 3.38
N GLY A 106 -2.58 -5.51 3.92
CA GLY A 106 -3.12 -5.69 5.26
C GLY A 106 -2.04 -5.95 6.34
N ASP A 107 -0.77 -5.72 6.02
CA ASP A 107 0.34 -5.86 6.97
C ASP A 107 0.62 -4.56 7.77
N TRP A 108 1.74 -4.51 8.48
CA TRP A 108 2.12 -3.39 9.32
C TRP A 108 2.02 -2.04 8.62
N GLN A 109 1.31 -1.11 9.24
CA GLN A 109 1.07 0.23 8.69
C GLN A 109 0.44 0.22 7.29
N ASN A 110 -0.30 -0.84 6.94
CA ASN A 110 -0.90 -1.05 5.61
C ASN A 110 0.13 -0.96 4.45
N GLY A 111 1.37 -1.39 4.70
CA GLY A 111 2.46 -1.33 3.75
C GLY A 111 3.09 0.06 3.59
N ALA A 112 2.78 1.03 4.45
CA ALA A 112 3.46 2.33 4.44
C ALA A 112 4.94 2.15 4.82
N ARG A 113 5.82 2.78 4.04
CA ARG A 113 7.27 2.69 4.25
C ARG A 113 7.74 3.81 5.18
N GLY A 114 8.93 3.63 5.76
CA GLY A 114 9.53 4.65 6.61
C GLY A 114 9.61 6.04 5.97
N TRP A 115 9.84 6.10 4.65
CA TRP A 115 9.81 7.34 3.89
C TRP A 115 8.41 7.98 3.87
N ASP A 116 7.36 7.21 3.67
CA ASP A 116 5.98 7.71 3.66
C ASP A 116 5.62 8.30 5.04
N LEU A 117 6.01 7.60 6.11
CA LEU A 117 5.80 8.05 7.49
C LEU A 117 6.59 9.33 7.79
N TYR A 118 7.87 9.38 7.40
CA TYR A 118 8.71 10.55 7.60
C TYR A 118 8.17 11.77 6.87
N MET A 119 7.81 11.65 5.60
CA MET A 119 7.28 12.78 4.83
C MET A 119 5.94 13.28 5.38
N ALA A 120 5.09 12.37 5.85
CA ALA A 120 3.84 12.77 6.49
C ALA A 120 4.08 13.54 7.81
N GLN A 121 5.09 13.17 8.61
CA GLN A 121 5.51 13.96 9.77
C GLN A 121 6.06 15.34 9.38
N ARG A 122 6.56 15.49 8.15
CA ARG A 122 7.03 16.77 7.61
C ARG A 122 5.93 17.61 6.97
N GLY A 123 4.67 17.18 7.10
CA GLY A 123 3.53 17.96 6.60
C GLY A 123 3.15 17.66 5.15
N TYR A 124 3.58 16.53 4.59
CA TYR A 124 3.12 16.07 3.29
C TYR A 124 1.98 15.06 3.43
N VAL A 125 1.04 15.08 2.52
CA VAL A 125 0.13 13.95 2.31
C VAL A 125 0.83 12.95 1.40
N MET A 126 0.95 11.68 1.84
CA MET A 126 1.50 10.62 1.01
C MET A 126 0.36 9.76 0.49
N PHE A 127 0.36 9.47 -0.80
CA PHE A 127 -0.67 8.71 -1.46
C PHE A 127 -0.10 7.56 -2.29
N THR A 128 -0.80 6.44 -2.27
CA THR A 128 -0.49 5.27 -3.10
C THR A 128 -1.80 4.63 -3.51
N VAL A 129 -1.94 4.27 -4.77
CA VAL A 129 -3.07 3.48 -5.29
C VAL A 129 -2.56 2.29 -6.09
N ASP A 130 -3.12 1.11 -5.84
CA ASP A 130 -2.87 -0.09 -6.63
C ASP A 130 -3.79 -0.07 -7.85
N SER A 131 -3.23 0.35 -8.99
CA SER A 131 -3.90 0.35 -10.29
C SER A 131 -4.13 -1.08 -10.80
N ARG A 132 -4.99 -1.24 -11.79
CA ARG A 132 -5.08 -2.50 -12.54
C ARG A 132 -3.72 -2.88 -13.09
N GLY A 133 -3.41 -4.17 -13.10
CA GLY A 133 -2.08 -4.71 -13.38
C GLY A 133 -1.28 -5.05 -12.12
N SER A 134 -1.62 -4.51 -10.94
CA SER A 134 -0.99 -4.91 -9.68
C SER A 134 -1.44 -6.29 -9.21
N ALA A 135 -0.68 -6.89 -8.27
CA ALA A 135 -0.84 -8.28 -7.85
C ALA A 135 -2.01 -8.51 -6.87
N ASN A 136 -2.31 -9.81 -6.68
CA ASN A 136 -3.21 -10.34 -5.65
C ASN A 136 -4.69 -9.97 -5.81
N ARG A 137 -5.13 -9.64 -7.02
CA ARG A 137 -6.51 -9.30 -7.36
C ARG A 137 -7.12 -10.24 -8.42
N GLY A 138 -6.38 -11.30 -8.77
CA GLY A 138 -6.79 -12.30 -9.76
C GLY A 138 -6.41 -11.93 -11.19
N HIS A 139 -6.44 -12.95 -12.07
CA HIS A 139 -5.90 -12.89 -13.43
C HIS A 139 -6.47 -11.72 -14.26
N ALA A 140 -7.78 -11.52 -14.23
CA ALA A 140 -8.42 -10.45 -15.01
C ALA A 140 -7.96 -9.04 -14.62
N PHE A 141 -7.65 -8.82 -13.34
CA PHE A 141 -7.12 -7.55 -12.85
C PHE A 141 -5.64 -7.38 -13.20
N GLU A 142 -4.85 -8.45 -13.09
CA GLU A 142 -3.41 -8.41 -13.33
C GLU A 142 -3.05 -8.39 -14.81
N SER A 143 -3.79 -9.12 -15.66
CA SER A 143 -3.46 -9.29 -17.08
C SER A 143 -3.89 -8.14 -17.97
N VAL A 144 -4.65 -7.17 -17.48
CA VAL A 144 -5.15 -6.04 -18.30
C VAL A 144 -4.02 -5.20 -18.91
N ILE A 145 -2.83 -5.25 -18.32
CA ILE A 145 -1.63 -4.56 -18.82
C ILE A 145 -0.75 -5.45 -19.73
N HIS A 146 -1.16 -6.71 -19.98
CA HIS A 146 -0.36 -7.63 -20.78
C HIS A 146 -0.19 -7.10 -22.20
N ARG A 147 1.08 -6.92 -22.64
CA ARG A 147 1.46 -6.34 -23.95
C ARG A 147 0.90 -4.92 -24.20
N ASN A 148 0.44 -4.22 -23.17
CA ASN A 148 -0.19 -2.91 -23.27
C ASN A 148 0.16 -2.04 -22.05
N LEU A 149 1.47 -1.90 -21.81
CA LEU A 149 2.00 -1.15 -20.66
C LEU A 149 1.84 0.36 -20.87
N GLY A 150 1.60 1.09 -19.78
CA GLY A 150 1.53 2.55 -19.78
C GLY A 150 0.17 3.11 -20.22
N ILE A 151 -0.88 2.30 -20.28
CA ILE A 151 -2.22 2.75 -20.69
C ILE A 151 -3.23 2.61 -19.56
N ASN A 152 -3.63 1.39 -19.20
CA ASN A 152 -4.67 1.18 -18.21
C ASN A 152 -4.22 1.62 -16.80
N GLU A 153 -3.02 1.23 -16.41
CA GLU A 153 -2.45 1.59 -15.11
C GLU A 153 -2.17 3.09 -15.01
N MET A 154 -1.81 3.75 -16.13
CA MET A 154 -1.67 5.21 -16.17
C MET A 154 -3.01 5.91 -15.97
N ALA A 155 -4.04 5.50 -16.73
CA ALA A 155 -5.38 6.06 -16.59
C ALA A 155 -5.92 5.89 -15.16
N ASP A 156 -5.62 4.76 -14.52
CA ASP A 156 -6.00 4.50 -13.13
C ASP A 156 -5.24 5.41 -12.13
N GLN A 157 -3.94 5.67 -12.36
CA GLN A 157 -3.18 6.62 -11.54
C GLN A 157 -3.73 8.04 -11.67
N VAL A 158 -4.16 8.44 -12.85
CA VAL A 158 -4.82 9.75 -13.07
C VAL A 158 -6.11 9.85 -12.26
N LYS A 159 -6.91 8.76 -12.15
CA LYS A 159 -8.07 8.72 -11.23
C LYS A 159 -7.66 8.92 -9.76
N GLY A 160 -6.50 8.42 -9.37
CA GLY A 160 -5.91 8.71 -8.06
C GLY A 160 -5.63 10.20 -7.86
N VAL A 161 -5.07 10.87 -8.87
CA VAL A 161 -4.81 12.33 -8.83
C VAL A 161 -6.11 13.14 -8.79
N GLU A 162 -7.12 12.75 -9.58
CA GLU A 162 -8.45 13.37 -9.53
C GLU A 162 -9.08 13.26 -8.13
N PHE A 163 -8.98 12.10 -7.52
CA PHE A 163 -9.41 11.89 -6.13
C PHE A 163 -8.66 12.78 -5.16
N LEU A 164 -7.34 12.90 -5.26
CA LEU A 164 -6.54 13.79 -4.41
C LEU A 164 -7.01 15.24 -4.53
N LYS A 165 -7.23 15.74 -5.76
CA LYS A 165 -7.72 17.10 -6.02
C LYS A 165 -9.11 17.37 -5.43
N SER A 166 -9.92 16.33 -5.17
CA SER A 166 -11.23 16.46 -4.53
C SER A 166 -11.17 16.61 -3.00
N LEU A 167 -10.00 16.33 -2.39
CA LEU A 167 -9.84 16.43 -0.92
C LEU A 167 -9.58 17.88 -0.50
N SER A 168 -10.34 18.36 0.49
CA SER A 168 -10.27 19.76 0.96
C SER A 168 -8.86 20.18 1.39
N TYR A 169 -8.12 19.27 1.98
CA TYR A 169 -6.77 19.49 2.54
C TYR A 169 -5.62 19.25 1.56
N VAL A 170 -5.89 18.83 0.33
CA VAL A 170 -4.82 18.66 -0.69
C VAL A 170 -4.63 19.97 -1.45
N ASP A 171 -3.37 20.38 -1.62
CA ASP A 171 -2.98 21.45 -2.51
C ASP A 171 -2.86 20.91 -3.93
N ALA A 172 -3.82 21.23 -4.78
CA ALA A 172 -3.90 20.71 -6.14
C ALA A 172 -2.73 21.17 -7.04
N ASP A 173 -2.08 22.29 -6.69
CA ASP A 173 -0.96 22.85 -7.44
C ASP A 173 0.40 22.30 -6.95
N ARG A 174 0.41 21.53 -5.87
CA ARG A 174 1.61 20.92 -5.29
C ARG A 174 1.48 19.41 -5.12
N ILE A 175 1.18 18.71 -6.22
CA ILE A 175 1.15 17.26 -6.28
C ILE A 175 2.38 16.78 -7.05
N GLY A 176 3.27 16.06 -6.38
CA GLY A 176 4.43 15.42 -6.96
C GLY A 176 4.24 13.91 -7.09
N VAL A 177 5.06 13.26 -7.92
CA VAL A 177 5.07 11.81 -8.10
C VAL A 177 6.48 11.26 -8.01
N HIS A 178 6.63 10.09 -7.42
CA HIS A 178 7.89 9.35 -7.46
C HIS A 178 7.68 7.84 -7.47
N GLY A 179 8.66 7.13 -8.01
CA GLY A 179 8.72 5.68 -8.03
C GLY A 179 10.06 5.20 -8.59
N TRP A 180 10.33 3.92 -8.46
CA TRP A 180 11.54 3.31 -9.03
C TRP A 180 11.20 2.06 -9.83
N SER A 181 12.15 1.57 -10.66
CA SER A 181 11.91 0.42 -11.54
C SER A 181 10.71 0.71 -12.46
N TYR A 182 9.72 -0.17 -12.49
CA TYR A 182 8.47 0.08 -13.20
C TYR A 182 7.77 1.37 -12.71
N GLY A 183 7.85 1.65 -11.42
CA GLY A 183 7.38 2.93 -10.86
C GLY A 183 8.15 4.15 -11.37
N GLY A 184 9.43 3.99 -11.74
CA GLY A 184 10.20 5.03 -12.44
C GLY A 184 9.67 5.29 -13.84
N PHE A 185 9.38 4.24 -14.60
CA PHE A 185 8.67 4.35 -15.88
C PHE A 185 7.32 5.07 -15.72
N MET A 186 6.51 4.65 -14.75
CA MET A 186 5.22 5.27 -14.45
C MET A 186 5.36 6.75 -14.07
N THR A 187 6.34 7.08 -13.23
CA THR A 187 6.64 8.47 -12.83
C THR A 187 6.97 9.33 -14.04
N THR A 188 7.91 8.87 -14.88
CA THR A 188 8.31 9.61 -16.07
C THR A 188 7.15 9.79 -17.04
N ASN A 189 6.38 8.72 -17.27
CA ASN A 189 5.23 8.76 -18.17
C ASN A 189 4.13 9.70 -17.66
N LEU A 190 3.81 9.67 -16.34
CA LEU A 190 2.86 10.62 -15.75
C LEU A 190 3.30 12.07 -15.94
N MET A 191 4.58 12.38 -15.72
CA MET A 191 5.11 13.75 -15.84
C MET A 191 5.17 14.26 -17.28
N LEU A 192 5.32 13.35 -18.27
CA LEU A 192 5.42 13.73 -19.70
C LEU A 192 4.05 13.81 -20.39
N THR A 193 3.04 13.14 -19.84
CA THR A 193 1.74 12.98 -20.51
C THR A 193 0.63 13.80 -19.82
N TYR A 194 0.76 14.07 -18.53
CA TYR A 194 -0.23 14.75 -17.68
C TYR A 194 0.39 15.85 -16.84
#